data_4c937ed8b1b4d7f078b2e802f5183fc8
#
_entry.id   4c937ed8b1b4d7f078b2e802f5183fc8
#
_cell.length_a   1.000
_cell.length_b   1.000
_cell.length_c   1.000
_cell.angle_alpha   90.00
_cell.angle_beta   90.00
_cell.angle_gamma   90.00
#
_symmetry.space_group_name_H-M   'P 1'
#
loop_
_entity.id
_entity.type
_entity.pdbx_description
1 polymer ?
#
loop_
_entity_poly.entity_id
_entity_poly.type
_entity_poly.pdbx_seq_one_letter_code
_entity_poly.pdbx_strand_id
1 'polypeptide(L)'
;MKNNKFSALIPLSYILLLVLVSPLYDVLNHLTVGAVNVTTRADEWIPFTKEFIVPYLLWFPYLYGALIYYFFADRKLYYVTLSSVLLGKLTSFSIYYMWQTTVIRPEVIGNDIFANLVRYIYSIDQPVNCFPSIHVLTTFVIMITAYKRKEQNKWVYNLLTFVGVLIILSTLFTKQHAFVDAVAGVVLGSFLYAAMHYVFESREQKVTVQAGV
;
A
#
# COMPACT_ATOMS: atom_id res chain seq x y z
N MET A 1 31.71 25.60 0.94
CA MET A 1 31.37 24.22 1.34
C MET A 1 30.83 23.48 0.15
N LYS A 2 31.51 22.44 -0.36
CA LYS A 2 30.96 21.58 -1.44
C LYS A 2 29.74 20.81 -0.88
N ASN A 3 28.54 21.24 -1.24
CA ASN A 3 27.34 20.43 -1.00
C ASN A 3 27.56 19.05 -1.64
N ASN A 4 27.82 18.07 -0.81
CA ASN A 4 28.06 16.70 -1.28
C ASN A 4 26.71 16.18 -1.83
N LYS A 5 26.55 16.21 -3.16
CA LYS A 5 25.31 15.76 -3.85
C LYS A 5 24.89 14.35 -3.40
N PHE A 6 25.86 13.54 -2.98
CA PHE A 6 25.65 12.18 -2.49
C PHE A 6 24.89 12.18 -1.15
N SER A 7 25.21 13.07 -0.21
CA SER A 7 24.49 13.14 1.07
C SER A 7 23.03 13.54 0.93
N ALA A 8 22.67 14.26 -0.14
CA ALA A 8 21.29 14.62 -0.43
C ALA A 8 20.44 13.42 -0.90
N LEU A 9 21.06 12.31 -1.32
CA LEU A 9 20.38 11.09 -1.76
C LEU A 9 20.23 10.04 -0.64
N ILE A 10 20.95 10.20 0.48
CA ILE A 10 20.87 9.26 1.62
C ILE A 10 19.42 8.98 2.04
N PRO A 11 18.52 9.97 2.16
CA PRO A 11 17.16 9.68 2.57
C PRO A 11 16.34 8.83 1.58
N LEU A 12 16.77 8.73 0.32
CA LEU A 12 16.14 7.82 -0.63
C LEU A 12 16.33 6.36 -0.20
N SER A 13 17.45 6.03 0.46
CA SER A 13 17.69 4.68 0.97
C SER A 13 16.70 4.25 2.05
N TYR A 14 15.96 5.18 2.67
CA TYR A 14 14.92 4.83 3.66
C TYR A 14 13.78 4.01 3.05
N ILE A 15 13.60 4.04 1.72
CA ILE A 15 12.70 3.11 1.01
C ILE A 15 13.08 1.65 1.29
N LEU A 16 14.37 1.34 1.51
CA LEU A 16 14.83 0.00 1.86
C LEU A 16 14.22 -0.53 3.16
N LEU A 17 13.75 0.36 4.06
CA LEU A 17 13.03 -0.07 5.26
C LEU A 17 11.77 -0.88 4.89
N LEU A 18 11.09 -0.54 3.79
CA LEU A 18 9.93 -1.30 3.31
C LEU A 18 10.32 -2.70 2.83
N VAL A 19 11.51 -2.83 2.24
CA VAL A 19 12.06 -4.12 1.81
C VAL A 19 12.48 -4.95 3.03
N LEU A 20 13.15 -4.32 4.02
CA LEU A 20 13.61 -4.98 5.24
C LEU A 20 12.48 -5.53 6.11
N VAL A 21 11.31 -4.90 6.11
CA VAL A 21 10.15 -5.39 6.88
C VAL A 21 9.30 -6.41 6.10
N SER A 22 9.52 -6.56 4.79
CA SER A 22 8.70 -7.48 3.96
C SER A 22 8.83 -8.96 4.36
N PRO A 23 10.00 -9.49 4.78
CA PRO A 23 10.12 -10.88 5.25
C PRO A 23 9.22 -11.22 6.44
N LEU A 24 8.83 -10.22 7.25
CA LEU A 24 7.86 -10.45 8.33
C LEU A 24 6.50 -10.88 7.79
N TYR A 25 6.09 -10.35 6.63
CA TYR A 25 4.88 -10.80 5.96
C TYR A 25 4.98 -12.26 5.54
N ASP A 26 6.08 -12.67 4.94
CA ASP A 26 6.28 -14.04 4.47
C ASP A 26 6.20 -15.03 5.64
N VAL A 27 6.80 -14.69 6.78
CA VAL A 27 6.70 -15.50 8.01
C VAL A 27 5.24 -15.61 8.46
N LEU A 28 4.51 -14.49 8.54
CA LEU A 28 3.11 -14.48 8.97
C LEU A 28 2.18 -15.18 7.98
N ASN A 29 2.48 -15.12 6.67
CA ASN A 29 1.67 -15.76 5.64
C ASN A 29 1.79 -17.29 5.64
N HIS A 30 2.90 -17.84 6.17
CA HIS A 30 3.09 -19.29 6.35
C HIS A 30 2.64 -19.81 7.71
N LEU A 31 2.42 -18.91 8.69
CA LEU A 31 1.88 -19.27 10.01
C LEU A 31 0.35 -19.32 9.93
N THR A 32 -0.21 -20.45 9.51
CA THR A 32 -1.68 -20.59 9.42
C THR A 32 -2.22 -21.22 10.72
N VAL A 33 -2.77 -20.41 11.60
CA VAL A 33 -3.43 -20.88 12.84
C VAL A 33 -4.82 -20.28 12.93
N GLY A 34 -5.85 -21.05 12.55
CA GLY A 34 -7.24 -20.72 12.85
C GLY A 34 -7.75 -19.42 12.18
N ALA A 35 -7.39 -19.17 10.93
CA ALA A 35 -7.78 -17.96 10.22
C ALA A 35 -9.32 -17.83 10.06
N VAL A 36 -9.86 -16.67 10.42
CA VAL A 36 -11.27 -16.35 10.36
C VAL A 36 -11.63 -15.85 8.96
N ASN A 37 -12.65 -16.46 8.34
CA ASN A 37 -13.15 -15.99 7.05
C ASN A 37 -13.88 -14.66 7.22
N VAL A 38 -13.42 -13.64 6.47
CA VAL A 38 -13.97 -12.28 6.50
C VAL A 38 -14.80 -11.93 5.25
N THR A 39 -15.05 -12.90 4.38
CA THR A 39 -15.90 -12.73 3.19
C THR A 39 -17.32 -12.36 3.63
N THR A 40 -17.89 -11.35 2.99
CA THR A 40 -19.22 -10.81 3.27
C THR A 40 -20.16 -10.99 2.07
N ARG A 41 -21.46 -10.71 2.23
CA ARG A 41 -22.42 -10.68 1.11
C ARG A 41 -22.04 -9.69 0.01
N ALA A 42 -21.34 -8.59 0.34
CA ALA A 42 -20.85 -7.64 -0.66
C ALA A 42 -19.85 -8.29 -1.64
N ASP A 43 -19.09 -9.27 -1.18
CA ASP A 43 -18.11 -9.99 -1.98
C ASP A 43 -18.74 -10.94 -2.99
N GLU A 44 -19.98 -11.37 -2.78
CA GLU A 44 -20.74 -12.21 -3.71
C GLU A 44 -21.11 -11.42 -4.98
N TRP A 45 -21.31 -10.10 -4.87
CA TRP A 45 -21.63 -9.23 -6.01
C TRP A 45 -20.42 -8.84 -6.84
N ILE A 46 -19.22 -9.05 -6.32
CA ILE A 46 -17.97 -8.75 -7.02
C ILE A 46 -17.53 -10.02 -7.78
N PRO A 47 -17.59 -10.04 -9.13
CA PRO A 47 -17.20 -11.24 -9.88
C PRO A 47 -15.69 -11.46 -9.81
N PHE A 48 -15.25 -12.72 -9.88
CA PHE A 48 -13.86 -13.04 -10.13
C PHE A 48 -13.50 -12.71 -11.58
N THR A 49 -12.45 -11.90 -11.77
CA THR A 49 -11.99 -11.44 -13.09
C THR A 49 -10.47 -11.53 -13.15
N LYS A 50 -9.98 -12.60 -13.79
CA LYS A 50 -8.53 -12.94 -13.82
C LYS A 50 -7.67 -11.87 -14.49
N GLU A 51 -8.22 -11.09 -15.42
CA GLU A 51 -7.53 -10.03 -16.14
C GLU A 51 -7.08 -8.89 -15.19
N PHE A 52 -7.75 -8.72 -14.07
CA PHE A 52 -7.35 -7.79 -13.02
C PHE A 52 -6.05 -8.18 -12.31
N ILE A 53 -5.46 -9.34 -12.63
CA ILE A 53 -4.12 -9.67 -12.16
C ILE A 53 -3.07 -8.68 -12.67
N VAL A 54 -3.29 -8.04 -13.82
CA VAL A 54 -2.36 -7.06 -14.39
C VAL A 54 -2.25 -5.82 -13.47
N PRO A 55 -3.33 -5.07 -13.17
CA PRO A 55 -3.24 -3.97 -12.22
C PRO A 55 -2.83 -4.43 -10.81
N TYR A 56 -3.14 -5.65 -10.38
CA TYR A 56 -2.65 -6.20 -9.11
C TYR A 56 -1.11 -6.23 -9.06
N LEU A 57 -0.48 -6.74 -10.10
CA LEU A 57 0.99 -6.80 -10.21
C LEU A 57 1.65 -5.42 -10.33
N LEU A 58 0.91 -4.41 -10.79
CA LEU A 58 1.41 -3.04 -10.86
C LEU A 58 1.59 -2.40 -9.47
N TRP A 59 1.10 -3.00 -8.40
CA TRP A 59 1.21 -2.44 -7.05
C TRP A 59 2.67 -2.17 -6.64
N PHE A 60 3.60 -3.09 -6.92
CA PHE A 60 5.02 -2.89 -6.59
C PHE A 60 5.62 -1.67 -7.32
N PRO A 61 5.63 -1.61 -8.67
CA PRO A 61 6.19 -0.45 -9.36
C PRO A 61 5.42 0.84 -9.05
N TYR A 62 4.13 0.78 -8.76
CA TYR A 62 3.33 1.91 -8.31
C TYR A 62 3.82 2.46 -6.98
N LEU A 63 4.00 1.61 -5.96
CA LEU A 63 4.45 2.00 -4.63
C LEU A 63 5.84 2.64 -4.68
N TYR A 64 6.80 1.93 -5.24
CA TYR A 64 8.19 2.40 -5.25
C TYR A 64 8.39 3.57 -6.21
N GLY A 65 7.75 3.56 -7.37
CA GLY A 65 7.79 4.64 -8.35
C GLY A 65 7.22 5.96 -7.79
N ALA A 66 6.09 5.89 -7.09
CA ALA A 66 5.50 7.06 -6.43
C ALA A 66 6.41 7.60 -5.32
N LEU A 67 7.00 6.76 -4.48
CA LEU A 67 7.93 7.19 -3.43
C LEU A 67 9.18 7.85 -4.02
N ILE A 68 9.76 7.29 -5.08
CA ILE A 68 10.89 7.89 -5.80
C ILE A 68 10.48 9.24 -6.39
N TYR A 69 9.32 9.33 -7.02
CA TYR A 69 8.80 10.60 -7.53
C TYR A 69 8.67 11.65 -6.43
N TYR A 70 8.02 11.32 -5.29
CA TYR A 70 7.86 12.26 -4.19
C TYR A 70 9.19 12.68 -3.58
N PHE A 71 10.18 11.79 -3.50
CA PHE A 71 11.51 12.12 -3.02
C PHE A 71 12.14 13.28 -3.80
N PHE A 72 11.97 13.34 -5.12
CA PHE A 72 12.50 14.42 -5.95
C PHE A 72 11.56 15.63 -6.03
N ALA A 73 10.26 15.41 -5.95
CA ALA A 73 9.25 16.43 -6.16
C ALA A 73 8.89 17.21 -4.88
N ASP A 74 8.88 16.54 -3.72
CA ASP A 74 8.53 17.14 -2.42
C ASP A 74 9.01 16.27 -1.26
N ARG A 75 10.09 16.66 -0.63
CA ARG A 75 10.72 15.90 0.47
C ARG A 75 9.82 15.71 1.68
N LYS A 76 9.00 16.69 2.02
CA LYS A 76 8.07 16.59 3.15
C LYS A 76 7.02 15.52 2.86
N LEU A 77 6.37 15.60 1.71
CA LEU A 77 5.37 14.60 1.30
C LEU A 77 5.99 13.20 1.14
N TYR A 78 7.23 13.11 0.67
CA TYR A 78 7.97 11.84 0.66
C TYR A 78 8.06 11.22 2.05
N TYR A 79 8.53 11.98 3.06
CA TYR A 79 8.65 11.45 4.42
C TYR A 79 7.29 11.11 5.05
N VAL A 80 6.28 11.96 4.85
CA VAL A 80 4.92 11.68 5.31
C VAL A 80 4.41 10.38 4.71
N THR A 81 4.53 10.22 3.39
CA THR A 81 4.07 9.03 2.66
C THR A 81 4.81 7.78 3.11
N LEU A 82 6.15 7.84 3.13
CA LEU A 82 6.98 6.70 3.52
C LEU A 82 6.70 6.25 4.95
N SER A 83 6.61 7.21 5.89
CA SER A 83 6.31 6.91 7.30
C SER A 83 4.91 6.31 7.46
N SER A 84 3.91 6.84 6.75
CA SER A 84 2.53 6.33 6.77
C SER A 84 2.46 4.89 6.23
N VAL A 85 3.14 4.62 5.12
CA VAL A 85 3.22 3.28 4.52
C VAL A 85 3.94 2.30 5.45
N LEU A 86 5.08 2.69 6.01
CA LEU A 86 5.86 1.83 6.92
C LEU A 86 5.06 1.49 8.18
N LEU A 87 4.48 2.51 8.83
CA LEU A 87 3.63 2.30 10.02
C LEU A 87 2.39 1.47 9.66
N GLY A 88 1.80 1.70 8.49
CA GLY A 88 0.67 0.92 8.00
C GLY A 88 1.00 -0.57 7.86
N LYS A 89 2.15 -0.89 7.24
CA LYS A 89 2.63 -2.28 7.15
C LYS A 89 2.85 -2.88 8.54
N LEU A 90 3.55 -2.19 9.43
CA LEU A 90 3.83 -2.69 10.78
C LEU A 90 2.55 -2.89 11.60
N THR A 91 1.60 -1.97 11.52
CA THR A 91 0.29 -2.10 12.17
C THR A 91 -0.48 -3.29 11.60
N SER A 92 -0.52 -3.45 10.28
CA SER A 92 -1.18 -4.59 9.63
C SER A 92 -0.52 -5.91 10.05
N PHE A 93 0.81 -5.99 10.09
CA PHE A 93 1.52 -7.19 10.55
C PHE A 93 1.21 -7.53 12.02
N SER A 94 1.07 -6.52 12.88
CA SER A 94 0.65 -6.73 14.28
C SER A 94 -0.76 -7.29 14.35
N ILE A 95 -1.67 -6.79 13.51
CA ILE A 95 -3.04 -7.32 13.43
C ILE A 95 -3.03 -8.77 12.91
N TYR A 96 -2.27 -9.07 11.85
CA TYR A 96 -2.14 -10.42 11.28
C TYR A 96 -1.61 -11.43 12.30
N TYR A 97 -0.66 -11.01 13.13
CA TYR A 97 -0.13 -11.86 14.21
C TYR A 97 -1.18 -12.15 15.29
N MET A 98 -2.00 -11.17 15.66
CA MET A 98 -2.99 -11.30 16.73
C MET A 98 -4.31 -11.91 16.23
N TRP A 99 -4.68 -11.69 14.99
CA TRP A 99 -5.95 -12.10 14.41
C TRP A 99 -5.78 -12.39 12.92
N GLN A 100 -5.56 -13.65 12.61
CA GLN A 100 -5.46 -14.10 11.22
C GLN A 100 -6.84 -14.15 10.56
N THR A 101 -6.90 -13.60 9.35
CA THR A 101 -8.10 -13.59 8.53
C THR A 101 -7.85 -14.29 7.20
N THR A 102 -8.91 -14.80 6.58
CA THR A 102 -8.85 -15.48 5.30
C THR A 102 -10.01 -15.08 4.41
N VAL A 103 -9.86 -15.31 3.09
CA VAL A 103 -10.90 -15.10 2.08
C VAL A 103 -11.07 -16.37 1.24
N ILE A 104 -12.27 -16.56 0.69
CA ILE A 104 -12.56 -17.67 -0.22
C ILE A 104 -12.06 -17.28 -1.60
N ARG A 105 -11.14 -18.08 -2.16
CA ARG A 105 -10.64 -17.95 -3.53
C ARG A 105 -11.35 -18.97 -4.43
N PRO A 106 -11.83 -18.56 -5.61
CA PRO A 106 -12.41 -19.49 -6.57
C PRO A 106 -11.34 -20.34 -7.25
N GLU A 107 -11.75 -21.46 -7.81
CA GLU A 107 -10.92 -22.22 -8.74
C GLU A 107 -10.65 -21.41 -10.01
N VAL A 108 -9.39 -21.34 -10.43
CA VAL A 108 -8.99 -20.58 -11.62
C VAL A 108 -9.07 -21.45 -12.85
N ILE A 109 -10.12 -21.24 -13.66
CA ILE A 109 -10.38 -22.01 -14.88
C ILE A 109 -9.64 -21.39 -16.07
N GLY A 110 -9.14 -22.26 -16.98
CA GLY A 110 -8.44 -21.87 -18.20
C GLY A 110 -6.92 -21.94 -18.09
N ASN A 111 -6.24 -21.86 -19.25
CA ASN A 111 -4.77 -21.97 -19.35
C ASN A 111 -4.13 -20.76 -20.06
N ASP A 112 -4.87 -19.66 -20.16
CA ASP A 112 -4.33 -18.42 -20.68
C ASP A 112 -3.36 -17.75 -19.70
N ILE A 113 -2.68 -16.70 -20.16
CA ILE A 113 -1.64 -16.01 -19.40
C ILE A 113 -2.18 -15.44 -18.09
N PHE A 114 -3.40 -14.90 -18.06
CA PHE A 114 -3.99 -14.31 -16.86
C PHE A 114 -4.31 -15.38 -15.82
N ALA A 115 -4.90 -16.50 -16.23
CA ALA A 115 -5.17 -17.63 -15.35
C ALA A 115 -3.87 -18.19 -14.75
N ASN A 116 -2.79 -18.29 -15.54
CA ASN A 116 -1.49 -18.74 -15.06
C ASN A 116 -0.87 -17.78 -14.06
N LEU A 117 -0.98 -16.47 -14.31
CA LEU A 117 -0.50 -15.44 -13.38
C LEU A 117 -1.28 -15.45 -12.06
N VAL A 118 -2.62 -15.59 -12.09
CA VAL A 118 -3.43 -15.72 -10.87
C VAL A 118 -3.02 -16.95 -10.07
N ARG A 119 -2.90 -18.13 -10.73
CA ARG A 119 -2.44 -19.36 -10.05
C ARG A 119 -1.06 -19.19 -9.43
N TYR A 120 -0.13 -18.53 -10.15
CA TYR A 120 1.20 -18.25 -9.61
C TYR A 120 1.11 -17.38 -8.35
N ILE A 121 0.35 -16.27 -8.39
CA ILE A 121 0.17 -15.43 -7.19
C ILE A 121 -0.50 -16.21 -6.06
N TYR A 122 -1.53 -16.99 -6.35
CA TYR A 122 -2.21 -17.83 -5.34
C TYR A 122 -1.28 -18.88 -4.70
N SER A 123 -0.25 -19.32 -5.43
CA SER A 123 0.71 -20.31 -4.92
C SER A 123 1.77 -19.71 -3.98
N ILE A 124 2.14 -18.44 -4.18
CA ILE A 124 3.18 -17.77 -3.39
C ILE A 124 2.62 -16.90 -2.25
N ASP A 125 1.35 -16.50 -2.36
CA ASP A 125 0.65 -15.69 -1.36
C ASP A 125 -0.59 -16.46 -0.89
N GLN A 126 -0.51 -17.07 0.30
CA GLN A 126 -1.61 -17.85 0.86
C GLN A 126 -2.82 -16.95 1.15
N PRO A 127 -4.07 -17.48 1.12
CA PRO A 127 -5.28 -16.68 1.36
C PRO A 127 -5.47 -16.34 2.84
N VAL A 128 -4.41 -15.88 3.51
CA VAL A 128 -4.42 -15.48 4.91
C VAL A 128 -3.85 -14.08 5.07
N ASN A 129 -4.02 -13.50 6.25
CA ASN A 129 -3.57 -12.13 6.53
C ASN A 129 -4.24 -11.08 5.62
N CYS A 130 -5.55 -11.21 5.45
CA CYS A 130 -6.29 -10.38 4.51
C CYS A 130 -6.68 -9.01 5.11
N PHE A 131 -7.01 -8.95 6.43
CA PHE A 131 -7.51 -7.74 7.09
C PHE A 131 -6.48 -7.07 8.00
N PRO A 132 -6.21 -5.77 7.83
CA PRO A 132 -6.60 -4.89 6.73
C PRO A 132 -5.73 -5.10 5.48
N SER A 133 -6.24 -4.77 4.28
CA SER A 133 -5.48 -4.90 3.05
C SER A 133 -4.31 -3.91 2.98
N ILE A 134 -3.07 -4.43 2.97
CA ILE A 134 -1.85 -3.61 2.77
C ILE A 134 -1.80 -3.03 1.37
N HIS A 135 -2.26 -3.76 0.36
CA HIS A 135 -2.33 -3.27 -1.03
C HIS A 135 -3.19 -2.02 -1.11
N VAL A 136 -4.39 -2.06 -0.51
CA VAL A 136 -5.32 -0.92 -0.50
C VAL A 136 -4.77 0.22 0.35
N LEU A 137 -4.29 -0.07 1.56
CA LEU A 137 -3.73 0.92 2.48
C LEU A 137 -2.63 1.73 1.82
N THR A 138 -1.61 1.07 1.28
CA THR A 138 -0.44 1.74 0.71
C THR A 138 -0.78 2.49 -0.57
N THR A 139 -1.63 1.91 -1.41
CA THR A 139 -2.13 2.55 -2.62
C THR A 139 -2.92 3.82 -2.29
N PHE A 140 -3.81 3.76 -1.30
CA PHE A 140 -4.64 4.88 -0.91
C PHE A 140 -3.83 6.02 -0.29
N VAL A 141 -2.80 5.71 0.52
CA VAL A 141 -1.84 6.71 1.04
C VAL A 141 -1.15 7.46 -0.11
N ILE A 142 -0.73 6.75 -1.17
CA ILE A 142 -0.14 7.38 -2.36
C ILE A 142 -1.17 8.30 -3.06
N MET A 143 -2.43 7.86 -3.18
CA MET A 143 -3.49 8.66 -3.80
C MET A 143 -3.77 9.95 -3.01
N ILE A 144 -3.80 9.89 -1.66
CA ILE A 144 -3.93 11.08 -0.81
C ILE A 144 -2.75 12.04 -1.04
N THR A 145 -1.53 11.52 -1.10
CA THR A 145 -0.34 12.32 -1.37
C THR A 145 -0.39 12.98 -2.75
N ALA A 146 -0.83 12.23 -3.77
CA ALA A 146 -1.04 12.77 -5.12
C ALA A 146 -2.07 13.91 -5.14
N TYR A 147 -3.16 13.75 -4.39
CA TYR A 147 -4.17 14.80 -4.24
C TYR A 147 -3.61 16.08 -3.60
N LYS A 148 -2.72 15.98 -2.62
CA LYS A 148 -2.05 17.15 -2.01
C LYS A 148 -1.20 17.92 -3.02
N ARG A 149 -0.74 17.28 -4.09
CA ARG A 149 0.06 17.87 -5.16
C ARG A 149 -0.70 18.09 -6.48
N LYS A 150 -2.00 17.91 -6.52
CA LYS A 150 -2.79 17.96 -7.76
C LYS A 150 -2.60 19.25 -8.56
N GLU A 151 -2.41 20.39 -7.88
CA GLU A 151 -2.24 21.68 -8.55
C GLU A 151 -0.83 21.88 -9.14
N GLN A 152 0.19 21.21 -8.59
CA GLN A 152 1.56 21.26 -9.09
C GLN A 152 1.75 20.34 -10.30
N ASN A 153 1.04 19.20 -10.36
CA ASN A 153 1.12 18.29 -11.49
C ASN A 153 -0.16 17.44 -11.65
N LYS A 154 -1.11 17.97 -12.43
CA LYS A 154 -2.41 17.30 -12.69
C LYS A 154 -2.25 15.96 -13.42
N TRP A 155 -1.25 15.82 -14.28
CA TRP A 155 -1.01 14.57 -15.00
C TRP A 155 -0.58 13.45 -14.07
N VAL A 156 0.39 13.71 -13.19
CA VAL A 156 0.82 12.73 -12.21
C VAL A 156 -0.30 12.40 -11.23
N TYR A 157 -1.06 13.41 -10.78
CA TYR A 157 -2.24 13.18 -9.93
C TYR A 157 -3.25 12.25 -10.61
N ASN A 158 -3.63 12.54 -11.84
CA ASN A 158 -4.60 11.73 -12.58
C ASN A 158 -4.08 10.31 -12.82
N LEU A 159 -2.81 10.17 -13.22
CA LEU A 159 -2.17 8.87 -13.44
C LEU A 159 -2.15 8.03 -12.15
N LEU A 160 -1.63 8.59 -11.05
CA LEU A 160 -1.53 7.87 -9.78
C LEU A 160 -2.92 7.54 -9.22
N THR A 161 -3.91 8.43 -9.39
CA THR A 161 -5.28 8.14 -8.96
C THR A 161 -5.91 7.04 -9.81
N PHE A 162 -5.80 7.11 -11.14
CA PHE A 162 -6.36 6.11 -12.04
C PHE A 162 -5.76 4.71 -11.80
N VAL A 163 -4.43 4.62 -11.78
CA VAL A 163 -3.73 3.34 -11.52
C VAL A 163 -4.03 2.85 -10.10
N GLY A 164 -4.08 3.75 -9.11
CA GLY A 164 -4.42 3.40 -7.73
C GLY A 164 -5.83 2.81 -7.60
N VAL A 165 -6.83 3.38 -8.28
CA VAL A 165 -8.19 2.81 -8.32
C VAL A 165 -8.18 1.42 -8.94
N LEU A 166 -7.47 1.21 -10.06
CA LEU A 166 -7.35 -0.11 -10.69
C LEU A 166 -6.69 -1.13 -9.76
N ILE A 167 -5.64 -0.74 -9.01
CA ILE A 167 -4.99 -1.62 -8.03
C ILE A 167 -5.97 -2.00 -6.90
N ILE A 168 -6.69 -1.04 -6.33
CA ILE A 168 -7.68 -1.31 -5.27
C ILE A 168 -8.76 -2.27 -5.80
N LEU A 169 -9.33 -2.00 -6.96
CA LEU A 169 -10.32 -2.88 -7.58
C LEU A 169 -9.74 -4.27 -7.85
N SER A 170 -8.49 -4.35 -8.29
CA SER A 170 -7.85 -5.63 -8.61
C SER A 170 -7.77 -6.57 -7.40
N THR A 171 -7.58 -6.05 -6.19
CA THR A 171 -7.56 -6.87 -4.98
C THR A 171 -8.88 -7.61 -4.75
N LEU A 172 -9.99 -6.97 -5.12
CA LEU A 172 -11.35 -7.51 -4.98
C LEU A 172 -11.70 -8.46 -6.14
N PHE A 173 -11.41 -8.06 -7.39
CA PHE A 173 -11.72 -8.85 -8.58
C PHE A 173 -10.84 -10.10 -8.71
N THR A 174 -9.60 -10.08 -8.20
CA THR A 174 -8.75 -11.27 -8.11
C THR A 174 -9.00 -12.10 -6.84
N LYS A 175 -9.98 -11.72 -6.00
CA LYS A 175 -10.31 -12.40 -4.74
C LYS A 175 -9.11 -12.58 -3.79
N GLN A 176 -8.18 -11.63 -3.82
CA GLN A 176 -7.07 -11.58 -2.87
C GLN A 176 -7.52 -10.97 -1.52
N HIS A 177 -8.52 -10.09 -1.56
CA HIS A 177 -9.08 -9.42 -0.39
C HIS A 177 -10.61 -9.39 -0.44
N ALA A 178 -11.25 -9.40 0.73
CA ALA A 178 -12.66 -9.10 0.88
C ALA A 178 -12.91 -7.57 0.85
N PHE A 179 -14.15 -7.19 0.60
CA PHE A 179 -14.56 -5.79 0.60
C PHE A 179 -14.25 -5.09 1.94
N VAL A 180 -14.44 -5.78 3.06
CA VAL A 180 -14.13 -5.26 4.40
C VAL A 180 -12.64 -4.98 4.60
N ASP A 181 -11.77 -5.79 4.01
CA ASP A 181 -10.31 -5.59 4.07
C ASP A 181 -9.90 -4.31 3.34
N ALA A 182 -10.53 -4.05 2.19
CA ALA A 182 -10.31 -2.85 1.41
C ALA A 182 -10.78 -1.59 2.17
N VAL A 183 -11.97 -1.62 2.75
CA VAL A 183 -12.49 -0.52 3.58
C VAL A 183 -11.56 -0.24 4.76
N ALA A 184 -11.14 -1.28 5.47
CA ALA A 184 -10.21 -1.15 6.60
C ALA A 184 -8.84 -0.58 6.16
N GLY A 185 -8.34 -1.00 4.98
CA GLY A 185 -7.12 -0.44 4.40
C GLY A 185 -7.23 1.06 4.11
N VAL A 186 -8.36 1.51 3.54
CA VAL A 186 -8.64 2.94 3.31
C VAL A 186 -8.69 3.71 4.62
N VAL A 187 -9.42 3.21 5.61
CA VAL A 187 -9.58 3.88 6.91
C VAL A 187 -8.24 4.00 7.64
N LEU A 188 -7.51 2.89 7.76
CA LEU A 188 -6.22 2.87 8.44
C LEU A 188 -5.20 3.74 7.70
N GLY A 189 -5.14 3.66 6.37
CA GLY A 189 -4.26 4.50 5.55
C GLY A 189 -4.55 6.00 5.71
N SER A 190 -5.84 6.37 5.72
CA SER A 190 -6.26 7.76 5.95
C SER A 190 -5.84 8.28 7.33
N PHE A 191 -6.08 7.48 8.37
CA PHE A 191 -5.71 7.82 9.74
C PHE A 191 -4.21 8.01 9.89
N LEU A 192 -3.41 7.06 9.42
CA LEU A 192 -1.95 7.12 9.53
C LEU A 192 -1.36 8.27 8.72
N TYR A 193 -1.91 8.54 7.52
CA TYR A 193 -1.50 9.68 6.73
C TYR A 193 -1.78 11.00 7.46
N ALA A 194 -2.98 11.16 8.02
CA ALA A 194 -3.34 12.37 8.76
C ALA A 194 -2.44 12.56 10.00
N ALA A 195 -2.18 11.48 10.74
CA ALA A 195 -1.30 11.50 11.91
C ALA A 195 0.13 11.91 11.54
N MET A 196 0.71 11.29 10.48
CA MET A 196 2.06 11.64 10.05
C MET A 196 2.14 13.05 9.47
N HIS A 197 1.15 13.47 8.70
CA HIS A 197 1.09 14.84 8.19
C HIS A 197 1.10 15.86 9.34
N TYR A 198 0.30 15.65 10.37
CA TYR A 198 0.27 16.48 11.57
C TYR A 198 1.63 16.52 12.31
N VAL A 199 2.27 15.37 12.48
CA VAL A 199 3.60 15.27 13.15
C VAL A 199 4.65 16.08 12.39
N PHE A 200 4.69 15.96 11.06
CA PHE A 200 5.67 16.69 10.25
C PHE A 200 5.38 18.19 10.20
N GLU A 201 4.12 18.62 10.14
CA GLU A 201 3.76 20.04 10.20
C GLU A 201 4.12 20.67 11.56
N SER A 202 3.80 19.99 12.66
CA SER A 202 4.09 20.49 14.00
C SER A 202 5.60 20.63 14.25
N ARG A 203 6.42 19.77 13.65
CA ARG A 203 7.89 19.88 13.73
C ARG A 203 8.43 21.09 12.96
N GLU A 204 7.92 21.35 11.77
CA GLU A 204 8.32 22.52 10.98
C GLU A 204 7.98 23.82 11.70
N GLN A 205 6.78 23.95 12.26
CA GLN A 205 6.36 25.14 13.01
C GLN A 205 7.28 25.39 14.20
N LYS A 206 7.66 24.36 14.97
CA LYS A 206 8.56 24.48 16.12
C LYS A 206 9.97 24.96 15.70
N VAL A 207 10.48 24.44 14.59
CA VAL A 207 11.81 24.84 14.06
C VAL A 207 11.78 26.31 13.61
N THR A 208 10.70 26.73 12.92
CA THR A 208 10.53 28.12 12.47
C THR A 208 10.46 29.09 13.66
N VAL A 209 9.66 28.76 14.68
CA VAL A 209 9.55 29.59 15.90
C VAL A 209 10.90 29.69 16.65
N GLN A 210 11.67 28.61 16.75
CA GLN A 210 12.98 28.59 17.39
C GLN A 210 14.05 29.36 16.59
N ALA A 211 13.93 29.40 15.27
CA ALA A 211 14.83 30.14 14.40
C ALA A 211 14.56 31.67 14.38
N GLY A 212 13.50 32.15 15.04
CA GLY A 212 13.17 33.56 15.12
C GLY A 212 12.61 34.15 13.80
N VAL A 213 12.09 33.33 12.92
CA VAL A 213 11.45 33.73 11.65
C VAL A 213 9.95 33.57 11.75
#